data_6fed8b2cccd3f94c481afdf9374b49a9
#
_entry.id   6fed8b2cccd3f94c481afdf9374b49a9
#
_cell.length_a   1.000
_cell.length_b   1.000
_cell.length_c   1.000
_cell.angle_alpha   90.00
_cell.angle_beta   90.00
_cell.angle_gamma   90.00
#
_symmetry.space_group_name_H-M   'P 1'
#
loop_
_entity.id
_entity.type
_entity.pdbx_description
1 polymer ?
#
loop_
_entity_poly.entity_id
_entity_poly.type
_entity_poly.pdbx_seq_one_letter_code
_entity_poly.pdbx_strand_id
1 'polypeptide(L)'
;LGSGKAWDLSRKRDGLFFLPPFGKQDQDISNSRIEALESIRHFLVTSKEDYVLLSDCDIICNIPYHDVVEAHIRNQADITAVYQHGIIPQHMSEPTVYSVEENGALRDMLIHPKVDGPCNYGLNMYVINRPLLIELIEDCVSRNMYNFNRDFIQRNMFQYRFYCYEFKGYSKVICST
;
A
#
# COMPACT_ATOMS: atom_id res chain seq x y z
N LEU A 1 24.76 1.55 -0.78
CA LEU A 1 23.89 1.31 0.36
C LEU A 1 24.22 -0.08 0.89
N GLY A 2 24.69 -0.20 2.13
CA GLY A 2 25.08 -1.46 2.74
C GLY A 2 23.88 -2.39 3.01
N SER A 3 24.15 -3.52 3.65
CA SER A 3 23.17 -4.59 3.94
C SER A 3 22.06 -4.22 4.95
N GLY A 4 21.82 -2.96 5.24
CA GLY A 4 20.83 -2.52 6.23
C GLY A 4 21.18 -2.80 7.69
N LYS A 5 22.23 -3.55 7.94
CA LYS A 5 22.66 -3.93 9.30
C LYS A 5 22.94 -2.75 10.22
N ALA A 6 23.32 -1.60 9.66
CA ALA A 6 23.54 -0.37 10.43
C ALA A 6 22.24 0.19 11.06
N TRP A 7 21.10 -0.16 10.51
CA TRP A 7 19.77 0.28 10.98
C TRP A 7 19.08 -0.75 11.89
N ASP A 8 19.70 -1.91 12.06
CA ASP A 8 19.12 -3.09 12.74
C ASP A 8 19.95 -3.54 13.93
N LEU A 9 20.56 -2.59 14.61
CA LEU A 9 21.57 -2.79 15.67
C LEU A 9 21.09 -3.66 16.86
N SER A 10 19.79 -3.82 17.06
CA SER A 10 19.23 -4.52 18.23
C SER A 10 18.56 -5.85 17.92
N ARG A 11 18.40 -6.24 16.64
CA ARG A 11 17.68 -7.45 16.26
C ARG A 11 18.63 -8.59 15.90
N LYS A 12 18.46 -9.74 16.55
CA LYS A 12 19.23 -10.96 16.25
C LYS A 12 18.62 -11.80 15.13
N ARG A 13 17.34 -11.65 14.89
CA ARG A 13 16.56 -12.33 13.85
C ARG A 13 15.52 -11.36 13.32
N ASP A 14 15.16 -11.51 12.05
CA ASP A 14 14.28 -10.61 11.31
C ASP A 14 14.89 -9.20 11.24
N GLY A 15 14.33 -8.26 10.57
CA GLY A 15 14.88 -6.92 10.50
C GLY A 15 14.75 -6.28 9.13
N LEU A 16 15.64 -5.34 8.81
CA LEU A 16 15.61 -4.61 7.55
C LEU A 16 16.24 -5.43 6.42
N PHE A 17 15.44 -5.76 5.42
CA PHE A 17 15.88 -6.41 4.19
C PHE A 17 15.86 -5.41 3.03
N PHE A 18 16.98 -5.27 2.32
CA PHE A 18 16.99 -4.59 1.03
C PHE A 18 16.70 -5.62 -0.06
N LEU A 19 15.57 -5.46 -0.70
CA LEU A 19 15.12 -6.33 -1.78
C LEU A 19 15.21 -5.51 -3.09
N PRO A 20 16.37 -5.53 -3.77
CA PRO A 20 16.52 -4.81 -5.02
C PRO A 20 15.57 -5.40 -6.08
N PRO A 21 14.98 -4.58 -6.95
CA PRO A 21 14.21 -5.08 -8.07
C PRO A 21 15.14 -5.90 -8.98
N PHE A 22 14.81 -7.16 -9.19
CA PHE A 22 15.49 -7.99 -10.19
C PHE A 22 14.91 -7.64 -11.56
N GLY A 23 15.39 -6.57 -12.17
CA GLY A 23 15.03 -6.21 -13.53
C GLY A 23 15.59 -7.19 -14.54
N LYS A 24 14.81 -7.53 -15.56
CA LYS A 24 15.32 -8.12 -16.80
C LYS A 24 16.30 -7.12 -17.41
N GLN A 25 17.47 -7.58 -17.83
CA GLN A 25 18.65 -6.79 -18.24
C GLN A 25 18.43 -5.75 -19.35
N ASP A 26 17.26 -5.64 -19.98
CA ASP A 26 17.01 -4.83 -21.16
C ASP A 26 15.72 -3.97 -21.15
N GLN A 27 15.07 -3.81 -20.01
CA GLN A 27 13.90 -2.93 -19.94
C GLN A 27 13.97 -2.04 -18.71
N ASP A 28 13.48 -0.82 -18.87
CA ASP A 28 13.37 0.24 -17.86
C ASP A 28 13.03 -0.31 -16.46
N ILE A 29 13.68 0.26 -15.46
CA ILE A 29 13.45 -0.03 -14.04
C ILE A 29 11.95 -0.23 -13.81
N SER A 30 11.57 -1.37 -13.23
CA SER A 30 10.20 -1.71 -12.87
C SER A 30 9.45 -0.49 -12.31
N ASN A 31 8.57 0.07 -13.11
CA ASN A 31 7.82 1.28 -12.76
C ASN A 31 6.52 0.94 -12.00
N SER A 32 6.26 -0.33 -11.75
CA SER A 32 5.02 -0.80 -11.16
C SER A 32 5.24 -1.42 -9.78
N ARG A 33 4.41 -1.04 -8.81
CA ARG A 33 4.37 -1.66 -7.48
C ARG A 33 4.11 -3.17 -7.57
N ILE A 34 3.30 -3.63 -8.54
CA ILE A 34 2.98 -5.06 -8.74
C ILE A 34 4.23 -5.82 -9.17
N GLU A 35 5.03 -5.29 -10.09
CA GLU A 35 6.29 -5.91 -10.50
C GLU A 35 7.31 -5.96 -9.37
N ALA A 36 7.38 -4.90 -8.56
CA ALA A 36 8.23 -4.87 -7.37
C ALA A 36 7.81 -5.96 -6.36
N LEU A 37 6.50 -6.12 -6.12
CA LEU A 37 5.97 -7.16 -5.24
C LEU A 37 6.18 -8.57 -5.80
N GLU A 38 6.02 -8.76 -7.11
CA GLU A 38 6.32 -10.05 -7.75
C GLU A 38 7.81 -10.42 -7.62
N SER A 39 8.71 -9.45 -7.75
CA SER A 39 10.15 -9.69 -7.60
C SER A 39 10.54 -10.21 -6.21
N ILE A 40 9.75 -9.87 -5.19
CA ILE A 40 9.95 -10.31 -3.80
C ILE A 40 8.97 -11.41 -3.37
N ARG A 41 8.22 -11.99 -4.29
CA ARG A 41 7.20 -13.00 -4.00
C ARG A 41 7.72 -14.17 -3.17
N HIS A 42 8.92 -14.65 -3.46
CA HIS A 42 9.53 -15.72 -2.67
C HIS A 42 9.70 -15.33 -1.20
N PHE A 43 10.07 -14.09 -0.92
CA PHE A 43 10.15 -13.58 0.45
C PHE A 43 8.77 -13.56 1.12
N LEU A 44 7.73 -13.12 0.42
CA LEU A 44 6.35 -13.12 0.93
C LEU A 44 5.85 -14.55 1.22
N VAL A 45 6.13 -15.50 0.35
CA VAL A 45 5.72 -16.92 0.52
C VAL A 45 6.42 -17.56 1.72
N THR A 46 7.69 -17.28 1.94
CA THR A 46 8.47 -17.86 3.05
C THR A 46 8.28 -17.14 4.38
N SER A 47 7.70 -15.96 4.39
CA SER A 47 7.36 -15.20 5.58
C SER A 47 6.31 -15.94 6.41
N LYS A 48 6.36 -15.75 7.73
CA LYS A 48 5.41 -16.35 8.69
C LYS A 48 4.35 -15.35 9.15
N GLU A 49 4.50 -14.08 8.79
CA GLU A 49 3.60 -13.02 9.21
C GLU A 49 2.25 -13.14 8.50
N ASP A 50 1.15 -12.88 9.20
CA ASP A 50 -0.20 -12.99 8.64
C ASP A 50 -0.56 -11.79 7.77
N TYR A 51 0.00 -10.63 8.06
CA TYR A 51 -0.32 -9.35 7.43
C TYR A 51 0.91 -8.71 6.80
N VAL A 52 0.69 -7.98 5.73
CA VAL A 52 1.71 -7.15 5.07
C VAL A 52 1.22 -5.71 5.07
N LEU A 53 2.06 -4.80 5.58
CA LEU A 53 1.84 -3.37 5.45
C LEU A 53 2.67 -2.85 4.28
N LEU A 54 1.99 -2.29 3.30
CA LEU A 54 2.60 -1.60 2.16
C LEU A 54 2.56 -0.09 2.41
N SER A 55 3.65 0.59 2.16
CA SER A 55 3.75 2.05 2.25
C SER A 55 4.72 2.58 1.22
N ASP A 56 4.39 3.72 0.61
CA ASP A 56 5.32 4.44 -0.24
C ASP A 56 6.29 5.28 0.60
N CYS A 57 7.44 5.62 0.04
CA CYS A 57 8.47 6.41 0.71
C CYS A 57 8.36 7.91 0.43
N ASP A 58 7.38 8.35 -0.35
CA ASP A 58 7.14 9.75 -0.71
C ASP A 58 6.20 10.47 0.27
N ILE A 59 5.63 9.76 1.25
CA ILE A 59 4.76 10.32 2.28
C ILE A 59 5.44 10.24 3.65
N ILE A 60 5.65 11.41 4.27
CA ILE A 60 6.06 11.51 5.67
C ILE A 60 4.81 11.62 6.54
N CYS A 61 4.66 10.74 7.51
CA CYS A 61 3.59 10.81 8.49
C CYS A 61 4.03 10.20 9.82
N ASN A 62 3.32 10.56 10.90
CA ASN A 62 3.55 10.01 12.23
C ASN A 62 2.50 8.94 12.60
N ILE A 63 2.10 8.14 11.62
CA ILE A 63 1.07 7.13 11.82
C ILE A 63 1.55 5.98 12.72
N PRO A 64 0.83 5.62 13.78
CA PRO A 64 1.10 4.41 14.54
C PRO A 64 0.59 3.20 13.76
N TYR A 65 1.46 2.52 13.04
CA TYR A 65 1.08 1.35 12.22
C TYR A 65 0.40 0.23 13.00
N HIS A 66 0.69 0.12 14.30
CA HIS A 66 0.02 -0.83 15.19
C HIS A 66 -1.50 -0.60 15.20
N ASP A 67 -1.96 0.64 15.31
CA ASP A 67 -3.38 0.99 15.35
C ASP A 67 -4.08 0.64 14.02
N VAL A 68 -3.37 0.78 12.89
CA VAL A 68 -3.89 0.40 11.56
C VAL A 68 -4.07 -1.11 11.47
N VAL A 69 -3.08 -1.88 11.94
CA VAL A 69 -3.15 -3.35 11.95
C VAL A 69 -4.23 -3.84 12.92
N GLU A 70 -4.35 -3.24 14.11
CA GLU A 70 -5.43 -3.56 15.05
C GLU A 70 -6.82 -3.28 14.45
N ALA A 71 -6.97 -2.14 13.76
CA ALA A 71 -8.22 -1.83 13.06
C ALA A 71 -8.52 -2.84 11.95
N HIS A 72 -7.52 -3.27 11.19
CA HIS A 72 -7.64 -4.33 10.18
C HIS A 72 -8.17 -5.64 10.79
N ILE A 73 -7.56 -6.09 11.88
CA ILE A 73 -7.95 -7.33 12.59
C ILE A 73 -9.35 -7.19 13.18
N ARG A 74 -9.63 -6.11 13.89
CA ARG A 74 -10.93 -5.87 14.55
C ARG A 74 -12.09 -5.85 13.57
N ASN A 75 -11.89 -5.29 12.38
CA ASN A 75 -12.90 -5.23 11.33
C ASN A 75 -12.90 -6.49 10.44
N GLN A 76 -12.04 -7.47 10.74
CA GLN A 76 -11.88 -8.68 9.93
C GLN A 76 -11.70 -8.36 8.44
N ALA A 77 -10.99 -7.26 8.15
CA ALA A 77 -10.76 -6.80 6.80
C ALA A 77 -9.81 -7.76 6.05
N ASP A 78 -9.98 -7.86 4.75
CA ASP A 78 -9.03 -8.54 3.87
C ASP A 78 -7.99 -7.54 3.37
N ILE A 79 -8.43 -6.29 3.15
CA ILE A 79 -7.59 -5.15 2.78
C ILE A 79 -8.04 -3.93 3.59
N THR A 80 -7.08 -3.22 4.18
CA THR A 80 -7.32 -1.93 4.83
C THR A 80 -6.51 -0.86 4.12
N ALA A 81 -7.18 0.18 3.63
CA ALA A 81 -6.53 1.35 3.03
C ALA A 81 -6.50 2.51 4.04
N VAL A 82 -5.39 3.23 4.09
CA VAL A 82 -5.26 4.42 4.94
C VAL A 82 -5.58 5.67 4.14
N TYR A 83 -6.43 6.53 4.68
CA TYR A 83 -6.78 7.80 4.06
C TYR A 83 -6.71 8.96 5.05
N GLN A 84 -6.70 10.17 4.52
CA GLN A 84 -6.84 11.39 5.29
C GLN A 84 -7.93 12.27 4.67
N HIS A 85 -8.69 12.95 5.53
CA HIS A 85 -9.65 13.94 5.07
C HIS A 85 -9.00 15.31 4.91
N GLY A 86 -9.11 15.92 3.73
CA GLY A 86 -8.53 17.22 3.46
C GLY A 86 -8.41 17.52 1.96
N ILE A 87 -7.61 18.53 1.64
CA ILE A 87 -7.30 18.90 0.25
C ILE A 87 -6.15 18.01 -0.24
N ILE A 88 -6.33 17.40 -1.41
CA ILE A 88 -5.29 16.56 -2.03
C ILE A 88 -3.99 17.37 -2.16
N PRO A 89 -2.85 16.87 -1.65
CA PRO A 89 -1.56 17.54 -1.81
C PRO A 89 -1.21 17.74 -3.29
N GLN A 90 -0.77 18.93 -3.64
CA GLN A 90 -0.58 19.37 -5.04
C GLN A 90 0.41 18.51 -5.85
N HIS A 91 1.34 17.84 -5.17
CA HIS A 91 2.38 17.01 -5.80
C HIS A 91 2.21 15.52 -5.56
N MET A 92 1.01 15.11 -5.15
CA MET A 92 0.73 13.69 -4.94
C MET A 92 0.68 12.98 -6.29
N SER A 93 1.56 12.00 -6.48
CA SER A 93 1.51 11.11 -7.63
C SER A 93 0.32 10.17 -7.50
N GLU A 94 -0.46 9.97 -8.57
CA GLU A 94 -1.60 9.04 -8.59
C GLU A 94 -2.57 9.19 -7.40
N PRO A 95 -3.16 10.38 -7.17
CA PRO A 95 -4.08 10.57 -6.06
C PRO A 95 -5.31 9.68 -6.22
N THR A 96 -5.68 9.04 -5.13
CA THR A 96 -6.92 8.26 -5.01
C THR A 96 -7.86 8.93 -4.04
N VAL A 97 -9.17 8.85 -4.27
CA VAL A 97 -10.20 9.36 -3.36
C VAL A 97 -11.17 8.24 -3.01
N TYR A 98 -11.45 8.10 -1.73
CA TYR A 98 -12.31 7.05 -1.20
C TYR A 98 -13.66 7.60 -0.76
N SER A 99 -14.73 6.93 -1.19
CA SER A 99 -16.05 7.06 -0.60
C SER A 99 -16.18 6.00 0.49
N VAL A 100 -16.30 6.43 1.74
CA VAL A 100 -16.27 5.54 2.91
C VAL A 100 -17.64 5.57 3.57
N GLU A 101 -18.15 4.40 3.94
CA GLU A 101 -19.40 4.25 4.70
C GLU A 101 -19.18 4.58 6.20
N GLU A 102 -20.25 4.80 6.94
CA GLU A 102 -20.20 5.10 8.38
C GLU A 102 -19.49 4.00 9.20
N ASN A 103 -19.59 2.76 8.77
CA ASN A 103 -18.91 1.61 9.38
C ASN A 103 -17.44 1.48 8.99
N GLY A 104 -16.93 2.37 8.12
CA GLY A 104 -15.56 2.34 7.61
C GLY A 104 -15.36 1.46 6.38
N ALA A 105 -16.39 0.81 5.84
CA ALA A 105 -16.27 0.04 4.60
C ALA A 105 -16.04 0.95 3.38
N LEU A 106 -15.23 0.47 2.43
CA LEU A 106 -15.02 1.16 1.17
C LEU A 106 -16.25 1.01 0.29
N ARG A 107 -16.88 2.14 -0.07
CA ARG A 107 -18.01 2.18 -0.98
C ARG A 107 -17.58 2.36 -2.44
N ASP A 108 -16.60 3.24 -2.67
CA ASP A 108 -16.09 3.55 -4.01
C ASP A 108 -14.68 4.13 -3.94
N MET A 109 -13.93 4.00 -5.02
CA MET A 109 -12.57 4.51 -5.18
C MET A 109 -12.42 5.19 -6.54
N LEU A 110 -12.03 6.44 -6.52
CA LEU A 110 -11.69 7.20 -7.73
C LEU A 110 -10.17 7.34 -7.84
N ILE A 111 -9.65 7.17 -9.06
CA ILE A 111 -8.23 7.31 -9.39
C ILE A 111 -8.06 8.56 -10.23
N HIS A 112 -7.11 9.42 -9.87
CA HIS A 112 -6.86 10.73 -10.50
C HIS A 112 -8.12 11.61 -10.65
N PRO A 113 -9.00 11.71 -9.63
CA PRO A 113 -10.20 12.52 -9.77
C PRO A 113 -9.84 14.01 -9.79
N LYS A 114 -10.61 14.77 -10.55
CA LYS A 114 -10.64 16.23 -10.43
C LYS A 114 -11.63 16.58 -9.33
N VAL A 115 -11.13 16.87 -8.14
CA VAL A 115 -11.95 17.23 -6.98
C VAL A 115 -11.59 18.64 -6.54
N ASP A 116 -12.58 19.51 -6.49
CA ASP A 116 -12.45 20.83 -5.91
C ASP A 116 -12.92 20.79 -4.44
N GLY A 117 -11.97 20.96 -3.51
CA GLY A 117 -12.27 21.00 -2.08
C GLY A 117 -11.81 19.76 -1.29
N PRO A 118 -12.19 19.70 0.00
CA PRO A 118 -11.80 18.58 0.88
C PRO A 118 -12.45 17.26 0.46
N CYS A 119 -11.67 16.19 0.50
CA CYS A 119 -12.11 14.83 0.22
C CYS A 119 -11.29 13.82 1.05
N ASN A 120 -11.67 12.55 0.99
CA ASN A 120 -10.92 11.47 1.63
C ASN A 120 -9.87 10.94 0.66
N TYR A 121 -8.65 11.48 0.69
CA TYR A 121 -7.59 11.04 -0.19
C TYR A 121 -6.73 9.94 0.44
N GLY A 122 -6.37 8.94 -0.36
CA GLY A 122 -5.54 7.81 0.07
C GLY A 122 -4.09 8.22 0.32
N LEU A 123 -3.49 7.63 1.35
CA LEU A 123 -2.06 7.83 1.66
C LEU A 123 -1.15 6.76 1.02
N ASN A 124 -1.65 5.98 0.06
CA ASN A 124 -0.94 4.87 -0.58
C ASN A 124 -0.37 3.84 0.42
N MET A 125 -1.03 3.73 1.58
CA MET A 125 -0.71 2.78 2.62
C MET A 125 -1.81 1.75 2.75
N TYR A 126 -1.43 0.47 2.81
CA TYR A 126 -2.38 -0.64 2.84
C TYR A 126 -1.91 -1.70 3.83
N VAL A 127 -2.83 -2.27 4.59
CA VAL A 127 -2.62 -3.54 5.31
C VAL A 127 -3.42 -4.61 4.57
N ILE A 128 -2.78 -5.71 4.23
CA ILE A 128 -3.36 -6.77 3.40
C ILE A 128 -3.03 -8.12 4.03
N ASN A 129 -3.99 -9.04 4.05
CA ASN A 129 -3.74 -10.43 4.42
C ASN A 129 -2.67 -11.01 3.48
N ARG A 130 -1.56 -11.51 4.02
CA ARG A 130 -0.42 -12.00 3.21
C ARG A 130 -0.80 -13.05 2.16
N PRO A 131 -1.61 -14.07 2.46
CA PRO A 131 -2.04 -15.03 1.45
C PRO A 131 -2.80 -14.38 0.29
N LEU A 132 -3.71 -13.44 0.61
CA LEU A 132 -4.46 -12.68 -0.39
C LEU A 132 -3.54 -11.81 -1.25
N LEU A 133 -2.56 -11.14 -0.64
CA LEU A 133 -1.58 -10.33 -1.38
C LEU A 133 -0.87 -11.18 -2.44
N ILE A 134 -0.40 -12.38 -2.08
CA ILE A 134 0.28 -13.30 -2.99
C ILE A 134 -0.65 -13.71 -4.14
N GLU A 135 -1.88 -14.12 -3.84
CA GLU A 135 -2.89 -14.52 -4.82
C GLU A 135 -3.17 -13.38 -5.83
N LEU A 136 -3.39 -12.17 -5.33
CA LEU A 136 -3.71 -11.02 -6.19
C LEU A 136 -2.52 -10.57 -7.05
N ILE A 137 -1.28 -10.68 -6.56
CA ILE A 137 -0.07 -10.44 -7.36
C ILE A 137 -0.01 -11.44 -8.51
N GLU A 138 -0.21 -12.73 -8.24
CA GLU A 138 -0.19 -13.78 -9.26
C GLU A 138 -1.29 -13.58 -10.31
N ASP A 139 -2.51 -13.23 -9.89
CA ASP A 139 -3.61 -12.92 -10.82
C ASP A 139 -3.27 -11.71 -11.71
N CYS A 140 -2.77 -10.63 -11.13
CA CYS A 140 -2.39 -9.43 -11.88
C CYS A 140 -1.29 -9.73 -12.92
N VAL A 141 -0.22 -10.40 -12.51
CA VAL A 141 0.91 -10.73 -13.39
C VAL A 141 0.46 -11.66 -14.53
N SER A 142 -0.35 -12.69 -14.22
CA SER A 142 -0.84 -13.64 -15.22
C SER A 142 -1.71 -12.98 -16.30
N ARG A 143 -2.29 -11.82 -16.01
CA ARG A 143 -3.17 -11.06 -16.92
C ARG A 143 -2.50 -9.81 -17.51
N ASN A 144 -1.19 -9.59 -17.27
CA ASN A 144 -0.46 -8.39 -17.68
C ASN A 144 -1.09 -7.09 -17.13
N MET A 145 -1.54 -7.12 -15.88
CA MET A 145 -2.13 -6.00 -15.17
C MET A 145 -1.13 -5.44 -14.18
N TYR A 146 -0.66 -4.21 -14.40
CA TYR A 146 0.44 -3.64 -13.62
C TYR A 146 0.11 -2.33 -12.89
N ASN A 147 -1.06 -1.75 -13.08
CA ASN A 147 -1.48 -0.58 -12.30
C ASN A 147 -2.06 -1.01 -10.95
N PHE A 148 -1.33 -0.73 -9.87
CA PHE A 148 -1.72 -1.16 -8.53
C PHE A 148 -3.09 -0.61 -8.11
N ASN A 149 -3.33 0.67 -8.29
CA ASN A 149 -4.59 1.28 -7.85
C ASN A 149 -5.81 0.76 -8.64
N ARG A 150 -5.66 0.62 -9.97
CA ARG A 150 -6.75 0.17 -10.85
C ARG A 150 -6.92 -1.36 -10.83
N ASP A 151 -5.82 -2.07 -11.07
CA ASP A 151 -5.89 -3.50 -11.38
C ASP A 151 -5.86 -4.37 -10.12
N PHE A 152 -5.17 -3.89 -9.06
CA PHE A 152 -5.09 -4.63 -7.80
C PHE A 152 -6.17 -4.17 -6.82
N ILE A 153 -6.35 -2.86 -6.59
CA ILE A 153 -7.28 -2.34 -5.58
C ILE A 153 -8.70 -2.20 -6.13
N GLN A 154 -8.90 -1.30 -7.09
CA GLN A 154 -10.24 -0.93 -7.58
C GLN A 154 -11.00 -2.11 -8.17
N ARG A 155 -10.32 -2.97 -8.94
CA ARG A 155 -10.92 -4.16 -9.54
C ARG A 155 -11.47 -5.15 -8.51
N ASN A 156 -10.83 -5.25 -7.35
CA ASN A 156 -11.13 -6.23 -6.32
C ASN A 156 -11.95 -5.66 -5.14
N MET A 157 -12.27 -4.37 -5.14
CA MET A 157 -12.85 -3.69 -3.97
C MET A 157 -14.24 -4.23 -3.55
N PHE A 158 -14.97 -4.91 -4.44
CA PHE A 158 -16.27 -5.52 -4.12
C PHE A 158 -16.19 -7.03 -3.89
N GLN A 159 -15.02 -7.64 -4.10
CA GLN A 159 -14.85 -9.09 -3.92
C GLN A 159 -14.36 -9.44 -2.51
N TYR A 160 -13.68 -8.49 -1.86
CA TYR A 160 -13.07 -8.65 -0.56
C TYR A 160 -13.59 -7.61 0.42
N ARG A 161 -13.44 -7.88 1.73
CA ARG A 161 -13.81 -6.95 2.80
C ARG A 161 -12.78 -5.82 2.85
N PHE A 162 -13.14 -4.70 2.26
CA PHE A 162 -12.33 -3.50 2.23
C PHE A 162 -12.72 -2.58 3.37
N TYR A 163 -11.75 -2.22 4.22
CA TYR A 163 -11.90 -1.24 5.29
C TYR A 163 -11.03 -0.01 5.00
N CYS A 164 -11.49 1.16 5.39
CA CYS A 164 -10.76 2.41 5.28
C CYS A 164 -10.44 2.97 6.66
N TYR A 165 -9.17 3.15 6.96
CA TYR A 165 -8.67 3.71 8.21
C TYR A 165 -8.41 5.21 8.05
N GLU A 166 -9.13 6.06 8.79
CA GLU A 166 -8.90 7.51 8.79
C GLU A 166 -7.70 7.87 9.66
N PHE A 167 -6.67 8.42 9.04
CA PHE A 167 -5.52 8.98 9.75
C PHE A 167 -5.74 10.48 9.99
N LYS A 168 -5.77 10.90 11.27
CA LYS A 168 -6.02 12.28 11.69
C LYS A 168 -4.76 13.05 12.08
N GLY A 169 -3.58 12.43 11.93
CA GLY A 169 -2.31 13.03 12.27
C GLY A 169 -1.72 13.89 11.16
N TYR A 170 -0.46 14.27 11.34
CA TYR A 170 0.27 15.02 10.35
C TYR A 170 0.77 14.13 9.22
N SER A 171 0.52 14.52 7.99
CA SER A 171 1.15 13.93 6.79
C SER A 171 1.64 15.00 5.83
N LYS A 172 2.68 14.69 5.09
CA LYS A 172 3.21 15.54 4.02
C LYS A 172 3.81 14.70 2.91
N VAL A 173 3.50 15.05 1.68
CA VAL A 173 4.13 14.47 0.49
C VAL A 173 5.50 15.11 0.27
N ILE A 174 6.52 14.28 0.03
CA ILE A 174 7.86 14.72 -0.37
C ILE A 174 7.82 14.98 -1.86
N CYS A 175 8.13 16.21 -2.26
CA CYS A 175 8.29 16.57 -3.66
C CYS A 175 9.77 16.58 -4.00
N SER A 176 10.12 16.03 -5.17
CA SER A 176 11.42 16.30 -5.77
C SER A 176 11.55 17.81 -6.03
N THR A 177 12.66 18.37 -5.63
CA THR A 177 13.05 19.75 -5.99
C THR A 177 13.43 19.82 -7.46
#